data_5363e5cd930fd6c98158b7fe528a6708
#
_entry.id   5363e5cd930fd6c98158b7fe528a6708
#
_cell.length_a   1.000
_cell.length_b   1.000
_cell.length_c   1.000
_cell.angle_alpha   90.00
_cell.angle_beta   90.00
_cell.angle_gamma   90.00
#
_symmetry.space_group_name_H-M   'P 1'
#
loop_
_entity.id
_entity.type
_entity.pdbx_description
1 polymer ?
#
loop_
_entity_poly.entity_id
_entity_poly.type
_entity_poly.pdbx_seq_one_letter_code
_entity_poly.pdbx_strand_id
1 'polypeptide(L)'
;VVIIYNASLFLLSTKYISVHYYARDFLNKVSYITRTPQNIFFESIFLFIIIVLLMKLREKDNLKMANGLVYIEIILSFLLIIRLNGSYNGILLFVFADLLYNMRNIKHMALLLLMAFGLLLISDFNILSNIIHMPSIESYLSFYPNSSRTFMLFAKNILASLNVVVFILYLICQVLVQQEETKKISKELQLASKVNDELKT
;
A
#
# COMPACT_ATOMS: atom_id res chain seq x y z
N VAL A 1 -1.86 -7.86 6.94
CA VAL A 1 -1.30 -9.21 6.82
C VAL A 1 -0.13 -9.23 5.84
N VAL A 2 -0.30 -8.79 4.57
CA VAL A 2 0.74 -8.90 3.51
C VAL A 2 2.01 -8.14 3.86
N ILE A 3 1.91 -6.91 4.36
CA ILE A 3 3.07 -6.10 4.78
C ILE A 3 3.82 -6.77 5.93
N ILE A 4 3.07 -7.24 6.93
CA ILE A 4 3.66 -7.94 8.08
C ILE A 4 4.38 -9.21 7.61
N TYR A 5 3.77 -9.97 6.69
CA TYR A 5 4.39 -11.16 6.14
C TYR A 5 5.70 -10.82 5.39
N ASN A 6 5.68 -9.84 4.48
CA ASN A 6 6.88 -9.42 3.77
C ASN A 6 7.98 -8.92 4.72
N ALA A 7 7.63 -8.13 5.73
CA ALA A 7 8.57 -7.68 6.75
C ALA A 7 9.13 -8.87 7.57
N SER A 8 8.30 -9.86 7.93
CA SER A 8 8.73 -11.04 8.66
C SER A 8 9.68 -11.93 7.89
N LEU A 9 9.62 -11.96 6.56
CA LEU A 9 10.60 -12.67 5.74
C LEU A 9 12.02 -12.10 5.92
N PHE A 10 12.17 -10.78 6.06
CA PHE A 10 13.45 -10.17 6.38
C PHE A 10 13.92 -10.56 7.78
N LEU A 11 13.02 -10.56 8.77
CA LEU A 11 13.36 -10.99 10.12
C LEU A 11 13.82 -12.45 10.17
N LEU A 12 13.12 -13.34 9.48
CA LEU A 12 13.48 -14.74 9.37
C LEU A 12 14.84 -14.94 8.71
N SER A 13 15.17 -14.15 7.68
CA SER A 13 16.47 -14.22 7.01
C SER A 13 17.64 -13.95 7.95
N THR A 14 17.44 -13.13 9.00
CA THR A 14 18.47 -12.77 9.99
C THR A 14 19.06 -14.00 10.67
N LYS A 15 18.23 -15.00 10.98
CA LYS A 15 18.67 -16.23 11.65
C LYS A 15 19.72 -16.99 10.83
N TYR A 16 19.52 -17.10 9.50
CA TYR A 16 20.46 -17.82 8.64
C TYR A 16 21.70 -16.98 8.28
N ILE A 17 21.51 -15.68 8.09
CA ILE A 17 22.59 -14.75 7.79
C ILE A 17 23.60 -14.67 8.97
N SER A 18 23.12 -14.75 10.21
CA SER A 18 24.00 -14.71 11.38
C SER A 18 24.84 -15.97 11.55
N VAL A 19 24.39 -17.11 11.03
CA VAL A 19 25.05 -18.42 11.19
C VAL A 19 26.03 -18.71 10.05
N HIS A 20 25.77 -18.23 8.84
CA HIS A 20 26.58 -18.54 7.68
C HIS A 20 27.61 -17.46 7.34
N TYR A 21 28.89 -17.84 7.29
CA TYR A 21 30.00 -16.92 6.98
C TYR A 21 29.82 -16.21 5.63
N TYR A 22 29.39 -16.93 4.60
CA TYR A 22 29.13 -16.37 3.27
C TYR A 22 27.99 -15.32 3.26
N ALA A 23 27.05 -15.43 4.17
CA ALA A 23 25.96 -14.47 4.29
C ALA A 23 26.44 -13.15 4.91
N ARG A 24 27.46 -13.16 5.77
CA ARG A 24 28.11 -11.94 6.28
C ARG A 24 28.79 -11.16 5.17
N ASP A 25 29.48 -11.86 4.26
CA ASP A 25 30.08 -11.23 3.08
C ASP A 25 29.06 -10.61 2.15
N PHE A 26 27.89 -11.24 2.00
CA PHE A 26 26.77 -10.65 1.28
C PHE A 26 26.32 -9.34 1.95
N LEU A 27 26.12 -9.31 3.25
CA LEU A 27 25.74 -8.09 3.97
C LEU A 27 26.80 -6.99 3.90
N ASN A 28 28.08 -7.34 3.89
CA ASN A 28 29.17 -6.38 3.78
C ASN A 28 29.29 -5.78 2.37
N LYS A 29 28.95 -6.56 1.33
CA LYS A 29 28.94 -6.10 -0.07
C LYS A 29 27.72 -5.28 -0.42
N VAL A 30 26.63 -5.49 0.29
CA VAL A 30 25.41 -4.74 0.13
C VAL A 30 25.61 -3.38 0.80
N SER A 31 26.06 -2.41 0.00
CA SER A 31 26.50 -1.10 0.44
C SER A 31 25.48 -0.33 1.31
N TYR A 32 25.98 0.55 2.11
CA TYR A 32 25.49 1.72 2.90
C TYR A 32 23.99 1.90 3.19
N ILE A 33 23.08 1.44 2.34
CA ILE A 33 21.63 1.62 2.47
C ILE A 33 20.97 0.35 3.00
N THR A 34 21.64 -0.78 2.91
CA THR A 34 21.11 -2.05 3.35
C THR A 34 21.43 -2.25 4.82
N ARG A 35 20.45 -1.95 5.56
CA ARG A 35 20.39 -2.20 6.99
C ARG A 35 20.25 -3.69 7.25
N THR A 36 20.59 -4.09 8.44
CA THR A 36 20.37 -5.47 8.89
C THR A 36 18.91 -5.86 8.62
N PRO A 37 18.61 -7.07 8.19
CA PRO A 37 17.24 -7.51 7.90
C PRO A 37 16.28 -7.28 9.07
N GLN A 38 16.77 -7.34 10.29
CA GLN A 38 16.01 -7.03 11.49
C GLN A 38 15.56 -5.57 11.53
N ASN A 39 16.41 -4.62 11.14
CA ASN A 39 16.04 -3.21 11.09
C ASN A 39 14.98 -2.95 10.00
N ILE A 40 15.07 -3.64 8.85
CA ILE A 40 14.05 -3.57 7.80
C ILE A 40 12.69 -3.96 8.37
N PHE A 41 12.63 -5.03 9.16
CA PHE A 41 11.39 -5.46 9.81
C PHE A 41 10.80 -4.37 10.71
N PHE A 42 11.58 -3.89 11.69
CA PHE A 42 11.06 -2.92 12.67
C PHE A 42 10.67 -1.58 12.02
N GLU A 43 11.47 -1.08 11.10
CA GLU A 43 11.18 0.17 10.40
C GLU A 43 9.93 0.04 9.52
N SER A 44 9.75 -1.08 8.83
CA SER A 44 8.58 -1.31 8.00
C SER A 44 7.30 -1.42 8.82
N ILE A 45 7.33 -2.10 9.97
CA ILE A 45 6.20 -2.18 10.89
C ILE A 45 5.87 -0.80 11.48
N PHE A 46 6.89 -0.04 11.88
CA PHE A 46 6.70 1.31 12.41
C PHE A 46 6.05 2.25 11.39
N LEU A 47 6.57 2.28 10.16
CA LEU A 47 5.97 3.06 9.06
C LEU A 47 4.53 2.65 8.77
N PHE A 48 4.26 1.35 8.75
CA PHE A 48 2.91 0.83 8.54
C PHE A 48 1.94 1.28 9.63
N ILE A 49 2.35 1.25 10.90
CA ILE A 49 1.53 1.75 12.02
C ILE A 49 1.23 3.24 11.85
N ILE A 50 2.23 4.06 11.47
CA ILE A 50 2.03 5.49 11.23
C ILE A 50 1.03 5.72 10.10
N ILE A 51 1.13 5.01 8.98
CA ILE A 51 0.18 5.12 7.86
C ILE A 51 -1.25 4.83 8.33
N VAL A 52 -1.45 3.73 9.07
CA VAL A 52 -2.79 3.37 9.60
C VAL A 52 -3.33 4.41 10.58
N LEU A 53 -2.47 5.00 11.41
CA LEU A 53 -2.87 6.07 12.32
C LEU A 53 -3.28 7.34 11.57
N LEU A 54 -2.54 7.73 10.53
CA LEU A 54 -2.86 8.88 9.69
C LEU A 54 -4.20 8.70 8.97
N MET A 55 -4.46 7.51 8.40
CA MET A 55 -5.75 7.18 7.80
C MET A 55 -6.91 7.36 8.79
N LYS A 56 -6.74 6.87 10.03
CA LYS A 56 -7.76 7.03 11.08
C LYS A 56 -7.92 8.47 11.56
N LEU A 57 -6.86 9.25 11.62
CA LEU A 57 -6.93 10.67 11.98
C LEU A 57 -7.69 11.45 10.92
N ARG A 58 -7.47 11.14 9.65
CA ARG A 58 -8.12 11.79 8.54
C ARG A 58 -9.65 11.56 8.51
N GLU A 59 -10.12 10.39 8.92
CA GLU A 59 -11.56 10.11 9.04
C GLU A 59 -12.28 11.06 10.00
N LYS A 60 -11.56 11.63 10.97
CA LYS A 60 -12.11 12.51 12.02
C LYS A 60 -12.01 13.99 11.72
N ASP A 61 -11.17 14.41 10.76
CA ASP A 61 -10.79 15.81 10.58
C ASP A 61 -11.57 16.57 9.50
N ASN A 62 -11.56 17.90 9.62
CA ASN A 62 -12.13 18.84 8.65
C ASN A 62 -11.41 18.76 7.29
N LEU A 63 -12.16 18.89 6.19
CA LEU A 63 -11.78 18.74 4.78
C LEU A 63 -10.43 19.36 4.34
N LYS A 64 -9.97 20.45 4.97
CA LYS A 64 -8.72 21.10 4.58
C LYS A 64 -7.46 20.39 5.12
N MET A 65 -7.50 19.91 6.36
CA MET A 65 -6.40 19.12 6.94
C MET A 65 -6.35 17.71 6.33
N ALA A 66 -7.50 17.13 6.02
CA ALA A 66 -7.59 15.82 5.38
C ALA A 66 -6.80 15.74 4.06
N ASN A 67 -6.85 16.79 3.23
CA ASN A 67 -6.12 16.83 1.96
C ASN A 67 -4.59 16.84 2.14
N GLY A 68 -4.08 17.54 3.16
CA GLY A 68 -2.63 17.55 3.47
C GLY A 68 -2.12 16.19 3.96
N LEU A 69 -2.90 15.50 4.78
CA LEU A 69 -2.55 14.18 5.33
C LEU A 69 -2.40 13.12 4.23
N VAL A 70 -3.19 13.20 3.15
CA VAL A 70 -3.09 12.27 2.02
C VAL A 70 -1.73 12.33 1.33
N TYR A 71 -1.16 13.52 1.14
CA TYR A 71 0.19 13.60 0.56
C TYR A 71 1.23 12.91 1.44
N ILE A 72 1.10 13.07 2.76
CA ILE A 72 1.97 12.40 3.72
C ILE A 72 1.79 10.89 3.65
N GLU A 73 0.55 10.40 3.55
CA GLU A 73 0.25 8.97 3.41
C GLU A 73 0.88 8.36 2.15
N ILE A 74 0.81 9.05 1.00
CA ILE A 74 1.45 8.61 -0.25
C ILE A 74 2.97 8.55 -0.09
N ILE A 75 3.59 9.59 0.48
CA ILE A 75 5.05 9.64 0.70
C ILE A 75 5.49 8.52 1.64
N LEU A 76 4.78 8.32 2.76
CA LEU A 76 5.10 7.26 3.73
C LEU A 76 4.89 5.86 3.14
N SER A 77 3.86 5.67 2.31
CA SER A 77 3.62 4.41 1.60
C SER A 77 4.76 4.11 0.62
N PHE A 78 5.24 5.11 -0.09
CA PHE A 78 6.40 4.96 -0.96
C PHE A 78 7.70 4.68 -0.18
N LEU A 79 7.91 5.36 0.94
CA LEU A 79 9.02 5.06 1.85
C LEU A 79 8.94 3.63 2.38
N LEU A 80 7.75 3.13 2.71
CA LEU A 80 7.55 1.75 3.13
C LEU A 80 7.93 0.74 2.03
N ILE A 81 7.59 1.02 0.77
CA ILE A 81 7.99 0.19 -0.37
C ILE A 81 9.52 0.15 -0.49
N ILE A 82 10.17 1.31 -0.37
CA ILE A 82 11.65 1.40 -0.38
C ILE A 82 12.24 0.59 0.78
N ARG A 83 11.67 0.69 1.99
CA ARG A 83 12.15 -0.05 3.17
C ARG A 83 11.98 -1.56 3.04
N LEU A 84 10.95 -2.01 2.35
CA LEU A 84 10.74 -3.42 2.00
C LEU A 84 11.55 -3.85 0.76
N ASN A 85 12.50 -3.04 0.31
CA ASN A 85 13.34 -3.30 -0.88
C ASN A 85 12.49 -3.64 -2.12
N GLY A 86 11.37 -2.95 -2.31
CA GLY A 86 10.45 -3.18 -3.43
C GLY A 86 9.73 -4.53 -3.40
N SER A 87 9.85 -5.31 -2.31
CA SER A 87 9.26 -6.65 -2.23
C SER A 87 7.73 -6.66 -2.23
N TYR A 88 7.10 -5.52 -1.92
CA TYR A 88 5.65 -5.37 -1.92
C TYR A 88 5.25 -3.91 -2.14
N ASN A 89 4.54 -3.66 -3.22
CA ASN A 89 4.02 -2.34 -3.61
C ASN A 89 2.51 -2.17 -3.39
N GLY A 90 1.81 -3.24 -3.03
CA GLY A 90 0.36 -3.26 -2.88
C GLY A 90 -0.20 -2.33 -1.80
N ILE A 91 0.64 -1.70 -0.97
CA ILE A 91 0.20 -0.65 -0.03
C ILE A 91 -0.40 0.55 -0.78
N LEU A 92 0.10 0.88 -1.98
CA LEU A 92 -0.44 1.95 -2.79
C LEU A 92 -1.88 1.68 -3.23
N LEU A 93 -2.29 0.42 -3.40
CA LEU A 93 -3.68 0.07 -3.70
C LEU A 93 -4.63 0.49 -2.57
N PHE A 94 -4.20 0.38 -1.30
CA PHE A 94 -4.99 0.86 -0.17
C PHE A 94 -5.12 2.38 -0.17
N VAL A 95 -4.05 3.09 -0.48
CA VAL A 95 -4.08 4.55 -0.63
C VAL A 95 -5.01 4.94 -1.77
N PHE A 96 -5.00 4.23 -2.90
CA PHE A 96 -5.95 4.43 -3.99
C PHE A 96 -7.40 4.25 -3.53
N ALA A 97 -7.69 3.14 -2.85
CA ALA A 97 -9.03 2.84 -2.37
C ALA A 97 -9.55 3.95 -1.45
N ASP A 98 -8.70 4.39 -0.54
CA ASP A 98 -9.01 5.42 0.42
C ASP A 98 -9.20 6.81 -0.23
N LEU A 99 -8.39 7.16 -1.23
CA LEU A 99 -8.56 8.37 -2.03
C LEU A 99 -9.90 8.39 -2.76
N LEU A 100 -10.28 7.29 -3.38
CA LEU A 100 -11.54 7.16 -4.11
C LEU A 100 -12.75 7.32 -3.18
N TYR A 101 -12.63 6.88 -1.93
CA TYR A 101 -13.72 6.97 -0.95
C TYR A 101 -13.86 8.36 -0.34
N ASN A 102 -12.76 8.99 0.06
CA ASN A 102 -12.78 10.16 0.92
C ASN A 102 -12.67 11.50 0.19
N MET A 103 -12.25 11.53 -1.08
CA MET A 103 -12.04 12.79 -1.80
C MET A 103 -13.25 13.24 -2.61
N ARG A 104 -13.81 14.40 -2.26
CA ARG A 104 -14.90 15.04 -3.01
C ARG A 104 -14.42 15.87 -4.21
N ASN A 105 -13.18 16.34 -4.20
CA ASN A 105 -12.67 17.19 -5.28
C ASN A 105 -12.02 16.33 -6.38
N ILE A 106 -12.72 16.17 -7.50
CA ILE A 106 -12.32 15.32 -8.63
C ILE A 106 -10.94 15.72 -9.19
N LYS A 107 -10.60 17.02 -9.25
CA LYS A 107 -9.31 17.47 -9.80
C LYS A 107 -8.14 17.06 -8.90
N HIS A 108 -8.26 17.27 -7.60
CA HIS A 108 -7.24 16.82 -6.63
C HIS A 108 -7.14 15.31 -6.57
N MET A 109 -8.27 14.60 -6.61
CA MET A 109 -8.30 13.15 -6.66
C MET A 109 -7.56 12.61 -7.88
N ALA A 110 -7.83 13.16 -9.08
CA ALA A 110 -7.17 12.75 -10.31
C ALA A 110 -5.64 12.96 -10.25
N LEU A 111 -5.19 14.09 -9.72
CA LEU A 111 -3.77 14.39 -9.55
C LEU A 111 -3.08 13.39 -8.62
N LEU A 112 -3.70 13.11 -7.47
CA LEU A 112 -3.15 12.18 -6.47
C LEU A 112 -3.14 10.75 -6.99
N LEU A 113 -4.18 10.32 -7.71
CA LEU A 113 -4.23 9.02 -8.37
C LEU A 113 -3.11 8.89 -9.41
N LEU A 114 -2.87 9.93 -10.19
CA LEU A 114 -1.80 9.95 -11.18
C LEU A 114 -0.42 9.87 -10.51
N MET A 115 -0.21 10.60 -9.41
CA MET A 115 1.03 10.50 -8.61
C MET A 115 1.23 9.10 -8.05
N ALA A 116 0.22 8.55 -7.38
CA ALA A 116 0.32 7.23 -6.78
C ALA A 116 0.50 6.13 -7.84
N PHE A 117 -0.16 6.25 -9.00
CA PHE A 117 0.05 5.35 -10.14
C PHE A 117 1.47 5.46 -10.70
N GLY A 118 2.01 6.67 -10.83
CA GLY A 118 3.41 6.87 -11.22
C GLY A 118 4.39 6.20 -10.27
N LEU A 119 4.17 6.32 -8.95
CA LEU A 119 4.98 5.65 -7.94
C LEU A 119 4.86 4.12 -7.99
N LEU A 120 3.66 3.61 -8.28
CA LEU A 120 3.44 2.17 -8.47
C LEU A 120 4.23 1.66 -9.69
N LEU A 121 4.19 2.36 -10.82
CA LEU A 121 4.99 2.00 -12.00
C LEU A 121 6.49 2.02 -11.70
N ILE A 122 6.99 3.05 -11.02
CA ILE A 122 8.40 3.14 -10.62
C ILE A 122 8.79 1.94 -9.74
N SER A 123 7.90 1.50 -8.87
CA SER A 123 8.12 0.35 -8.01
C SER A 123 8.09 -0.98 -8.79
N ASP A 124 7.12 -1.16 -9.69
CA ASP A 124 6.96 -2.41 -10.47
C ASP A 124 8.11 -2.67 -11.44
N PHE A 125 8.58 -1.63 -12.11
CA PHE A 125 9.71 -1.76 -13.05
C PHE A 125 11.07 -1.92 -12.36
N ASN A 126 11.08 -2.08 -11.03
CA ASN A 126 12.32 -2.17 -10.25
C ASN A 126 13.34 -1.05 -10.54
N ILE A 127 12.86 0.09 -11.07
CA ILE A 127 13.72 1.23 -11.42
C ILE A 127 14.50 1.66 -10.19
N LEU A 128 13.83 1.71 -9.06
CA LEU A 128 14.42 2.14 -7.80
C LEU A 128 15.46 1.14 -7.28
N SER A 129 15.18 -0.17 -7.36
CA SER A 129 16.11 -1.21 -6.92
C SER A 129 17.37 -1.25 -7.79
N ASN A 130 17.23 -0.94 -9.08
CA ASN A 130 18.37 -0.86 -10.01
C ASN A 130 19.23 0.39 -9.75
N ILE A 131 18.60 1.54 -9.42
CA ILE A 131 19.32 2.79 -9.11
C ILE A 131 20.04 2.70 -7.76
N ILE A 132 19.39 2.13 -6.75
CA ILE A 132 19.90 2.13 -5.36
C ILE A 132 20.62 0.80 -5.03
N HIS A 133 20.70 -0.13 -5.98
CA HIS A 133 21.30 -1.46 -5.81
C HIS A 133 20.80 -2.21 -4.57
N MET A 134 19.46 -2.13 -4.31
CA MET A 134 18.86 -2.86 -3.20
C MET A 134 18.69 -4.34 -3.54
N PRO A 135 19.20 -5.25 -2.70
CA PRO A 135 18.97 -6.67 -2.92
C PRO A 135 17.51 -7.02 -2.69
N SER A 136 16.94 -7.83 -3.58
CA SER A 136 15.57 -8.33 -3.46
C SER A 136 15.42 -9.25 -2.25
N ILE A 137 14.20 -9.45 -1.78
CA ILE A 137 13.90 -10.44 -0.71
C ILE A 137 14.38 -11.84 -1.09
N GLU A 138 14.39 -12.17 -2.37
CA GLU A 138 14.87 -13.45 -2.90
C GLU A 138 16.35 -13.66 -2.63
N SER A 139 17.14 -12.59 -2.69
CA SER A 139 18.58 -12.62 -2.36
C SER A 139 18.80 -12.90 -0.87
N TYR A 140 17.97 -12.32 0.01
CA TYR A 140 18.04 -12.60 1.45
C TYR A 140 17.60 -14.02 1.79
N LEU A 141 16.67 -14.59 1.03
CA LEU A 141 16.19 -15.96 1.23
C LEU A 141 17.05 -17.00 0.52
N SER A 142 18.06 -16.59 -0.27
CA SER A 142 18.95 -17.53 -1.00
C SER A 142 19.71 -18.50 -0.10
N PHE A 143 19.90 -18.15 1.17
CA PHE A 143 20.59 -18.97 2.17
C PHE A 143 19.70 -20.06 2.78
N TYR A 144 18.39 -20.04 2.51
CA TYR A 144 17.47 -21.09 2.96
C TYR A 144 17.52 -22.32 2.05
N PRO A 145 17.20 -23.52 2.60
CA PRO A 145 16.97 -24.70 1.77
C PRO A 145 15.92 -24.42 0.68
N ASN A 146 16.14 -24.95 -0.53
CA ASN A 146 15.31 -24.65 -1.70
C ASN A 146 13.80 -24.87 -1.44
N SER A 147 13.42 -25.96 -0.74
CA SER A 147 12.03 -26.25 -0.43
C SER A 147 11.37 -25.16 0.43
N SER A 148 12.06 -24.74 1.50
CA SER A 148 11.55 -23.68 2.41
C SER A 148 11.50 -22.32 1.71
N ARG A 149 12.51 -21.99 0.93
CA ARG A 149 12.56 -20.76 0.12
C ARG A 149 11.39 -20.71 -0.87
N THR A 150 11.19 -21.76 -1.64
CA THR A 150 10.10 -21.84 -2.63
C THR A 150 8.74 -21.68 -1.95
N PHE A 151 8.52 -22.34 -0.80
CA PHE A 151 7.29 -22.20 -0.04
C PHE A 151 7.06 -20.76 0.44
N MET A 152 8.08 -20.10 1.00
CA MET A 152 7.98 -18.72 1.48
C MET A 152 7.66 -17.73 0.35
N LEU A 153 8.31 -17.88 -0.80
CA LEU A 153 8.07 -17.03 -1.98
C LEU A 153 6.69 -17.31 -2.60
N PHE A 154 6.27 -18.56 -2.64
CA PHE A 154 4.93 -18.93 -3.10
C PHE A 154 3.84 -18.32 -2.21
N ALA A 155 3.97 -18.44 -0.88
CA ALA A 155 3.04 -17.82 0.07
C ALA A 155 3.01 -16.28 -0.08
N LYS A 156 4.18 -15.63 -0.29
CA LYS A 156 4.27 -14.20 -0.60
C LYS A 156 3.42 -13.84 -1.83
N ASN A 157 3.57 -14.59 -2.92
CA ASN A 157 2.86 -14.32 -4.17
C ASN A 157 1.36 -14.55 -4.03
N ILE A 158 0.93 -15.61 -3.33
CA ILE A 158 -0.49 -15.83 -3.04
C ILE A 158 -1.08 -14.67 -2.24
N LEU A 159 -0.40 -14.23 -1.17
CA LEU A 159 -0.87 -13.12 -0.36
C LEU A 159 -0.94 -11.80 -1.15
N ALA A 160 0.01 -11.55 -2.05
CA ALA A 160 -0.02 -10.40 -2.93
C ALA A 160 -1.22 -10.46 -3.90
N SER A 161 -1.47 -11.62 -4.50
CA SER A 161 -2.62 -11.84 -5.40
C SER A 161 -3.95 -11.67 -4.66
N LEU A 162 -4.08 -12.24 -3.46
CA LEU A 162 -5.27 -12.06 -2.62
C LEU A 162 -5.52 -10.58 -2.28
N ASN A 163 -4.45 -9.80 -2.06
CA ASN A 163 -4.59 -8.38 -1.81
C ASN A 163 -5.21 -7.63 -3.00
N VAL A 164 -4.82 -7.98 -4.22
CA VAL A 164 -5.42 -7.41 -5.45
C VAL A 164 -6.89 -7.80 -5.56
N VAL A 165 -7.25 -9.05 -5.28
CA VAL A 165 -8.65 -9.51 -5.29
C VAL A 165 -9.48 -8.73 -4.27
N VAL A 166 -8.98 -8.58 -3.04
CA VAL A 166 -9.66 -7.81 -1.98
C VAL A 166 -9.84 -6.35 -2.42
N PHE A 167 -8.84 -5.74 -3.05
CA PHE A 167 -8.94 -4.39 -3.57
C PHE A 167 -10.03 -4.27 -4.65
N ILE A 168 -10.10 -5.19 -5.60
CA ILE A 168 -11.13 -5.20 -6.63
C ILE A 168 -12.53 -5.35 -6.00
N LEU A 169 -12.69 -6.27 -5.06
CA LEU A 169 -13.97 -6.45 -4.33
C LEU A 169 -14.37 -5.18 -3.59
N TYR A 170 -13.41 -4.51 -2.94
CA TYR A 170 -13.65 -3.24 -2.29
C TYR A 170 -14.16 -2.17 -3.28
N LEU A 171 -13.52 -2.03 -4.45
CA LEU A 171 -13.96 -1.09 -5.48
C LEU A 171 -15.38 -1.40 -5.96
N ILE A 172 -15.71 -2.67 -6.20
CA ILE A 172 -17.06 -3.08 -6.59
C ILE A 172 -18.08 -2.68 -5.52
N CYS A 173 -17.81 -2.97 -4.24
CA CYS A 173 -18.67 -2.57 -3.14
C CYS A 173 -18.89 -1.05 -3.09
N GLN A 174 -17.84 -0.26 -3.29
CA GLN A 174 -17.93 1.21 -3.31
C GLN A 174 -18.82 1.71 -4.44
N VAL A 175 -18.67 1.17 -5.63
CA VAL A 175 -19.51 1.53 -6.79
C VAL A 175 -20.98 1.21 -6.51
N LEU A 176 -21.29 0.05 -5.92
CA LEU A 176 -22.66 -0.34 -5.57
C LEU A 176 -23.28 0.60 -4.53
N VAL A 177 -22.53 0.95 -3.48
CA VAL A 177 -22.99 1.91 -2.46
C VAL A 177 -23.28 3.28 -3.07
N GLN A 178 -22.39 3.80 -3.90
CA GLN A 178 -22.58 5.08 -4.59
C GLN A 178 -23.80 5.07 -5.52
N GLN A 179 -24.03 3.96 -6.22
CA GLN A 179 -25.24 3.81 -7.07
C GLN A 179 -26.53 3.85 -6.26
N GLU A 180 -26.56 3.20 -5.09
CA GLU A 180 -27.73 3.25 -4.19
C GLU A 180 -27.97 4.63 -3.65
N GLU A 181 -26.93 5.35 -3.22
CA GLU A 181 -27.04 6.74 -2.75
C GLU A 181 -27.57 7.66 -3.87
N THR A 182 -27.02 7.54 -5.08
CA THR A 182 -27.49 8.32 -6.23
C THR A 182 -28.95 8.06 -6.54
N LYS A 183 -29.40 6.79 -6.46
CA LYS A 183 -30.83 6.44 -6.66
C LYS A 183 -31.72 7.04 -5.57
N LYS A 184 -31.30 7.07 -4.32
CA LYS A 184 -32.03 7.70 -3.22
C LYS A 184 -32.18 9.19 -3.45
N ILE A 185 -31.08 9.90 -3.72
CA ILE A 185 -31.08 11.33 -4.01
C ILE A 185 -31.99 11.67 -5.22
N SER A 186 -31.92 10.89 -6.29
CA SER A 186 -32.77 11.08 -7.45
C SER A 186 -34.27 10.94 -7.13
N LYS A 187 -34.65 9.96 -6.29
CA LYS A 187 -36.05 9.81 -5.83
C LYS A 187 -36.49 10.98 -4.96
N GLU A 188 -35.65 11.45 -4.05
CA GLU A 188 -35.95 12.60 -3.19
C GLU A 188 -36.12 13.87 -4.02
N LEU A 189 -35.30 14.11 -5.03
CA LEU A 189 -35.41 15.22 -5.97
C LEU A 189 -36.72 15.15 -6.77
N GLN A 190 -37.11 13.97 -7.25
CA GLN A 190 -38.39 13.79 -7.95
C GLN A 190 -39.59 14.08 -7.06
N LEU A 191 -39.56 13.65 -5.79
CA LEU A 191 -40.63 13.96 -4.83
C LEU A 191 -40.68 15.46 -4.52
N ALA A 192 -39.54 16.10 -4.28
CA ALA A 192 -39.48 17.54 -4.04
C ALA A 192 -39.97 18.35 -5.25
N SER A 193 -39.65 17.94 -6.47
CA SER A 193 -40.18 18.57 -7.70
C SER A 193 -41.70 18.47 -7.78
N LYS A 194 -42.29 17.30 -7.53
CA LYS A 194 -43.75 17.12 -7.52
C LYS A 194 -44.44 18.00 -6.52
N VAL A 195 -43.92 18.05 -5.28
CA VAL A 195 -44.48 18.92 -4.24
C VAL A 195 -44.40 20.41 -4.62
N ASN A 196 -43.29 20.84 -5.24
CA ASN A 196 -43.15 22.21 -5.70
C ASN A 196 -44.11 22.56 -6.85
N ASP A 197 -44.43 21.62 -7.71
CA ASP A 197 -45.38 21.81 -8.82
C ASP A 197 -46.82 21.88 -8.28
N GLU A 198 -47.16 21.07 -7.26
CA GLU A 198 -48.45 21.11 -6.58
C GLU A 198 -48.66 22.41 -5.79
N LEU A 199 -47.63 23.05 -5.26
CA LEU A 199 -47.69 24.32 -4.54
C LEU A 199 -47.83 25.53 -5.49
N LYS A 200 -47.58 25.39 -6.77
CA LYS A 200 -47.68 26.46 -7.79
C LYS A 200 -49.01 26.48 -8.50
N THR A 201 -49.83 25.45 -8.34
CA THR A 201 -51.22 25.38 -8.82
C THR A 201 -52.22 25.84 -7.76
#